data_761d3a0df71d8058469d515b50680897
#
_entry.id   761d3a0df71d8058469d515b50680897
#
_cell.length_a   1.000
_cell.length_b   1.000
_cell.length_c   1.000
_cell.angle_alpha   90.00
_cell.angle_beta   90.00
_cell.angle_gamma   90.00
#
_symmetry.space_group_name_H-M   'P 1'
#
loop_
_entity.id
_entity.type
_entity.pdbx_description
1 polymer ?
#
loop_
_entity_poly.entity_id
_entity_poly.type
_entity_poly.pdbx_seq_one_letter_code
_entity_poly.pdbx_strand_id
1 'polypeptide(L)'
;MVRILAFDIGISSIGWAFSENDELKDCGVRIFTKVENPKTGESLALPRRLARSARKRLARRKARLNHLKHLIANEFKLNYEDYQSFDESLAKAYKGSLISPYELRFRALNELLSKQDFARVILHIAKRRGYDDIKNSDDKEKGAILKAIKQNEEKLANYQSVGEYLYKEYFQKFKENSKEFTNVRNKKESYERCIAQSFLKDELKLIFKKQREFGFSFSKKFEEEVLSVAFYKR
;
A
#
# COMPACT_ATOMS: atom_id res chain seq x y z
N MET A 1 40.60 22.04 11.86
CA MET A 1 39.69 23.15 12.13
C MET A 1 38.30 22.65 11.81
N VAL A 2 37.43 22.52 12.84
CA VAL A 2 36.04 22.05 12.68
C VAL A 2 35.14 23.26 12.76
N ARG A 3 34.31 23.48 11.72
CA ARG A 3 33.32 24.54 11.64
C ARG A 3 31.92 23.91 11.58
N ILE A 4 31.01 24.33 12.45
CA ILE A 4 29.66 23.82 12.52
C ILE A 4 28.67 24.99 12.40
N LEU A 5 27.74 24.88 11.46
CA LEU A 5 26.60 25.76 11.31
C LEU A 5 25.34 24.98 11.64
N ALA A 6 24.72 25.31 12.78
CA ALA A 6 23.50 24.65 13.27
C ALA A 6 22.27 25.54 13.00
N PHE A 7 21.12 24.89 12.73
CA PHE A 7 19.84 25.57 12.54
C PHE A 7 18.76 24.93 13.40
N ASP A 8 18.02 25.74 14.11
CA ASP A 8 16.75 25.38 14.74
C ASP A 8 15.61 26.00 13.93
N ILE A 9 14.85 25.14 13.24
CA ILE A 9 13.79 25.56 12.31
C ILE A 9 12.44 25.42 12.98
N GLY A 10 12.01 26.48 13.65
CA GLY A 10 10.68 26.60 14.23
C GLY A 10 9.59 26.94 13.21
N ILE A 11 8.35 27.08 13.70
CA ILE A 11 7.19 27.46 12.87
C ILE A 11 7.24 28.96 12.54
N SER A 12 7.62 29.79 13.49
CA SER A 12 7.64 31.26 13.41
C SER A 12 9.02 31.86 13.36
N SER A 13 10.08 31.05 13.51
CA SER A 13 11.45 31.53 13.57
C SER A 13 12.43 30.50 13.03
N ILE A 14 13.59 30.98 12.62
CA ILE A 14 14.77 30.15 12.37
C ILE A 14 15.88 30.68 13.27
N GLY A 15 16.28 29.87 14.23
CA GLY A 15 17.50 30.07 14.99
C GLY A 15 18.69 29.53 14.24
N TRP A 16 19.85 30.13 14.37
CA TRP A 16 21.11 29.66 13.82
C TRP A 16 22.26 29.91 14.78
N ALA A 17 23.24 29.06 14.77
CA ALA A 17 24.46 29.19 15.54
C ALA A 17 25.66 28.72 14.70
N PHE A 18 26.76 29.47 14.83
CA PHE A 18 28.04 29.12 14.21
C PHE A 18 29.07 28.88 15.27
N SER A 19 29.71 27.73 15.26
CA SER A 19 30.82 27.39 16.14
C SER A 19 32.06 27.00 15.38
N GLU A 20 33.21 27.26 15.98
CA GLU A 20 34.53 26.91 15.47
C GLU A 20 35.34 26.28 16.58
N ASN A 21 35.81 25.04 16.40
CA ASN A 21 36.57 24.27 17.44
C ASN A 21 35.85 24.26 18.80
N ASP A 22 34.54 23.92 18.79
CA ASP A 22 33.65 23.88 19.97
C ASP A 22 33.41 25.22 20.68
N GLU A 23 33.87 26.33 20.12
CA GLU A 23 33.61 27.66 20.64
C GLU A 23 32.51 28.32 19.80
N LEU A 24 31.43 28.84 20.46
CA LEU A 24 30.38 29.59 19.79
C LEU A 24 30.93 30.93 19.30
N LYS A 25 30.91 31.16 18.00
CA LYS A 25 31.41 32.40 17.37
C LYS A 25 30.31 33.40 17.10
N ASP A 26 29.14 32.90 16.67
CA ASP A 26 27.99 33.76 16.36
C ASP A 26 26.68 33.02 16.44
N CYS A 27 25.59 33.66 16.73
CA CYS A 27 24.25 33.10 16.73
C CYS A 27 23.18 34.17 16.49
N GLY A 28 22.06 33.76 16.02
CA GLY A 28 20.96 34.69 15.77
C GLY A 28 19.63 33.99 15.55
N VAL A 29 18.59 34.81 15.44
CA VAL A 29 17.25 34.34 15.14
C VAL A 29 16.57 35.19 14.07
N ARG A 30 15.96 34.57 13.09
CA ARG A 30 15.05 35.20 12.14
C ARG A 30 13.61 34.90 12.53
N ILE A 31 12.85 35.90 12.90
CA ILE A 31 11.43 35.80 13.24
C ILE A 31 10.59 36.20 12.05
N PHE A 32 9.52 35.42 11.77
CA PHE A 32 8.57 35.70 10.71
C PHE A 32 7.32 36.36 11.28
N THR A 33 6.88 37.45 10.66
CA THR A 33 5.74 38.25 11.13
C THR A 33 4.38 37.58 10.95
N LYS A 34 4.29 36.57 10.06
CA LYS A 34 3.05 35.80 9.80
C LYS A 34 3.34 34.31 9.84
N VAL A 35 2.73 33.62 10.78
CA VAL A 35 2.88 32.17 11.00
C VAL A 35 1.66 31.43 10.47
N GLU A 36 0.51 32.07 10.53
CA GLU A 36 -0.79 31.51 10.23
C GLU A 36 -1.52 32.33 9.17
N ASN A 37 -2.42 31.71 8.47
CA ASN A 37 -3.34 32.38 7.55
C ASN A 37 -4.34 33.19 8.37
N PRO A 38 -4.43 34.53 8.19
CA PRO A 38 -5.32 35.38 9.00
C PRO A 38 -6.81 35.07 8.83
N LYS A 39 -7.19 34.36 7.75
CA LYS A 39 -8.59 33.99 7.46
C LYS A 39 -8.96 32.60 8.02
N THR A 40 -8.03 31.66 8.01
CA THR A 40 -8.34 30.25 8.38
C THR A 40 -7.67 29.81 9.67
N GLY A 41 -6.76 30.58 10.24
CA GLY A 41 -5.94 30.17 11.41
C GLY A 41 -4.97 29.02 11.12
N GLU A 42 -4.86 28.56 9.88
CA GLU A 42 -3.99 27.44 9.53
C GLU A 42 -2.54 27.89 9.38
N SER A 43 -1.62 27.04 9.80
CA SER A 43 -0.19 27.28 9.63
C SER A 43 0.17 27.40 8.14
N LEU A 44 0.89 28.46 7.78
CA LEU A 44 1.40 28.65 6.41
C LEU A 44 2.34 27.52 5.96
N ALA A 45 2.91 26.74 6.89
CA ALA A 45 3.72 25.57 6.60
C ALA A 45 2.87 24.32 6.31
N LEU A 46 1.55 24.31 6.57
CA LEU A 46 0.67 23.15 6.41
C LEU A 46 0.69 22.57 4.99
N PRO A 47 0.50 23.35 3.91
CA PRO A 47 0.52 22.82 2.55
C PRO A 47 1.84 22.10 2.23
N ARG A 48 2.97 22.67 2.63
CA ARG A 48 4.30 22.07 2.43
C ARG A 48 4.48 20.77 3.22
N ARG A 49 3.97 20.71 4.48
CA ARG A 49 4.00 19.49 5.30
C ARG A 49 3.14 18.39 4.69
N LEU A 50 1.95 18.72 4.22
CA LEU A 50 1.04 17.77 3.55
C LEU A 50 1.66 17.23 2.27
N ALA A 51 2.21 18.11 1.41
CA ALA A 51 2.90 17.71 0.18
C ALA A 51 4.12 16.81 0.47
N ARG A 52 4.93 17.13 1.49
CA ARG A 52 6.06 16.28 1.93
C ARG A 52 5.59 14.92 2.41
N SER A 53 4.54 14.88 3.23
CA SER A 53 3.97 13.63 3.74
C SER A 53 3.41 12.75 2.61
N ALA A 54 2.75 13.36 1.61
CA ALA A 54 2.27 12.67 0.43
C ALA A 54 3.43 12.05 -0.38
N ARG A 55 4.48 12.85 -0.68
CA ARG A 55 5.68 12.34 -1.39
C ARG A 55 6.35 11.19 -0.62
N LYS A 56 6.52 11.32 0.70
CA LYS A 56 7.10 10.25 1.53
C LYS A 56 6.26 8.97 1.50
N ARG A 57 4.93 9.07 1.52
CA ARG A 57 4.03 7.91 1.39
C ARG A 57 4.18 7.21 0.05
N LEU A 58 4.20 7.99 -1.04
CA LEU A 58 4.38 7.45 -2.39
C LEU A 58 5.75 6.80 -2.59
N ALA A 59 6.83 7.45 -2.14
CA ALA A 59 8.18 6.90 -2.20
C ALA A 59 8.31 5.57 -1.45
N ARG A 60 7.77 5.49 -0.22
CA ARG A 60 7.76 4.24 0.56
C ARG A 60 6.96 3.14 -0.11
N ARG A 61 5.80 3.47 -0.69
CA ARG A 61 5.00 2.50 -1.45
C ARG A 61 5.78 1.98 -2.66
N LYS A 62 6.42 2.87 -3.42
CA LYS A 62 7.26 2.49 -4.57
C LYS A 62 8.42 1.59 -4.15
N ALA A 63 9.17 1.97 -3.11
CA ALA A 63 10.31 1.19 -2.60
C ALA A 63 9.87 -0.22 -2.15
N ARG A 64 8.77 -0.33 -1.39
CA ARG A 64 8.22 -1.62 -0.96
C ARG A 64 7.84 -2.52 -2.14
N LEU A 65 7.12 -1.98 -3.11
CA LEU A 65 6.69 -2.76 -4.28
C LEU A 65 7.88 -3.16 -5.16
N ASN A 66 8.88 -2.29 -5.32
CA ASN A 66 10.09 -2.64 -6.04
C ASN A 66 10.88 -3.74 -5.31
N HIS A 67 10.99 -3.66 -3.98
CA HIS A 67 11.64 -4.74 -3.20
C HIS A 67 10.92 -6.07 -3.40
N LEU A 68 9.58 -6.10 -3.32
CA LEU A 68 8.80 -7.32 -3.60
C LEU A 68 9.03 -7.84 -5.01
N LYS A 69 9.08 -6.96 -6.01
CA LYS A 69 9.36 -7.34 -7.39
C LYS A 69 10.72 -8.03 -7.54
N HIS A 70 11.75 -7.52 -6.87
CA HIS A 70 13.08 -8.15 -6.89
C HIS A 70 13.06 -9.52 -6.18
N LEU A 71 12.42 -9.63 -5.01
CA LEU A 71 12.29 -10.91 -4.30
C LEU A 71 11.63 -11.97 -5.17
N ILE A 72 10.50 -11.61 -5.81
CA ILE A 72 9.73 -12.53 -6.66
C ILE A 72 10.52 -12.89 -7.93
N ALA A 73 11.15 -11.91 -8.59
CA ALA A 73 11.94 -12.15 -9.79
C ALA A 73 13.10 -13.12 -9.51
N ASN A 74 13.79 -12.96 -8.38
CA ASN A 74 14.88 -13.82 -7.97
C ASN A 74 14.41 -15.25 -7.66
N GLU A 75 13.33 -15.42 -6.86
CA GLU A 75 12.83 -16.74 -6.46
C GLU A 75 12.24 -17.50 -7.66
N PHE A 76 11.44 -16.83 -8.47
CA PHE A 76 10.77 -17.46 -9.61
C PHE A 76 11.63 -17.52 -10.87
N LYS A 77 12.82 -16.91 -10.85
CA LYS A 77 13.70 -16.77 -12.02
C LYS A 77 12.99 -16.10 -13.19
N LEU A 78 12.26 -15.01 -12.90
CA LEU A 78 11.59 -14.18 -13.88
C LEU A 78 12.48 -12.99 -14.25
N ASN A 79 12.41 -12.55 -15.51
CA ASN A 79 13.07 -11.32 -15.91
C ASN A 79 12.38 -10.11 -15.26
N TYR A 80 13.15 -9.23 -14.62
CA TYR A 80 12.62 -8.06 -13.93
C TYR A 80 11.91 -7.06 -14.88
N GLU A 81 12.37 -6.96 -16.11
CA GLU A 81 11.77 -6.10 -17.14
C GLU A 81 10.38 -6.58 -17.55
N ASP A 82 10.19 -7.89 -17.74
CA ASP A 82 8.89 -8.48 -18.00
C ASP A 82 7.91 -8.21 -16.87
N TYR A 83 8.44 -8.11 -15.67
CA TYR A 83 7.69 -7.86 -14.45
C TYR A 83 7.19 -6.42 -14.32
N GLN A 84 7.89 -5.43 -14.86
CA GLN A 84 7.40 -4.05 -14.96
C GLN A 84 6.22 -3.95 -15.93
N SER A 85 6.28 -4.67 -17.05
CA SER A 85 5.19 -4.68 -18.02
C SER A 85 3.88 -5.29 -17.48
N PHE A 86 3.94 -6.27 -16.57
CA PHE A 86 2.77 -6.80 -15.87
C PHE A 86 2.07 -5.76 -14.99
N ASP A 87 2.82 -4.87 -14.39
CA ASP A 87 2.27 -3.83 -13.50
C ASP A 87 1.52 -2.74 -14.28
N GLU A 88 2.02 -2.38 -15.46
CA GLU A 88 1.37 -1.45 -16.38
C GLU A 88 0.18 -2.09 -17.10
N SER A 89 0.25 -3.38 -17.38
CA SER A 89 -0.80 -4.12 -18.08
C SER A 89 -2.01 -4.46 -17.21
N LEU A 90 -1.96 -4.24 -15.88
CA LEU A 90 -3.13 -4.45 -15.01
C LEU A 90 -4.35 -3.64 -15.45
N ALA A 91 -4.15 -2.46 -16.02
CA ALA A 91 -5.22 -1.67 -16.63
C ALA A 91 -5.58 -2.16 -18.04
N LYS A 92 -4.62 -2.76 -18.76
CA LYS A 92 -4.79 -3.31 -20.11
C LYS A 92 -5.28 -4.76 -20.10
N ALA A 93 -5.13 -5.47 -18.97
CA ALA A 93 -5.54 -6.87 -18.80
C ALA A 93 -7.03 -7.12 -19.10
N TYR A 94 -7.83 -6.10 -19.04
CA TYR A 94 -9.25 -6.16 -19.34
C TYR A 94 -9.59 -5.98 -20.82
N LYS A 95 -8.62 -5.58 -21.63
CA LYS A 95 -8.84 -5.38 -23.07
C LYS A 95 -8.52 -6.63 -23.91
N GLY A 96 -8.40 -7.79 -23.31
CA GLY A 96 -8.55 -9.00 -24.09
C GLY A 96 -7.73 -10.22 -23.79
N SER A 97 -6.64 -10.25 -23.02
CA SER A 97 -5.85 -11.50 -22.95
C SER A 97 -5.36 -11.93 -21.56
N LEU A 98 -5.40 -11.09 -20.58
CA LEU A 98 -4.90 -11.44 -19.24
C LEU A 98 -6.04 -11.63 -18.24
N ILE A 99 -5.98 -12.72 -17.49
CA ILE A 99 -6.92 -13.03 -16.41
C ILE A 99 -6.86 -11.94 -15.34
N SER A 100 -8.03 -11.55 -14.82
CA SER A 100 -8.12 -10.56 -13.74
C SER A 100 -7.36 -10.99 -12.48
N PRO A 101 -6.64 -10.09 -11.79
CA PRO A 101 -6.03 -10.42 -10.50
C PRO A 101 -7.03 -10.89 -9.42
N TYR A 102 -8.28 -10.50 -9.49
CA TYR A 102 -9.33 -10.99 -8.59
C TYR A 102 -9.67 -12.45 -8.88
N GLU A 103 -9.78 -12.80 -10.16
CA GLU A 103 -9.97 -14.19 -10.60
C GLU A 103 -8.74 -15.04 -10.25
N LEU A 104 -7.53 -14.52 -10.48
CA LEU A 104 -6.30 -15.23 -10.10
C LEU A 104 -6.20 -15.51 -8.60
N ARG A 105 -6.65 -14.59 -7.75
CA ARG A 105 -6.68 -14.81 -6.28
C ARG A 105 -7.64 -15.93 -5.90
N PHE A 106 -8.78 -16.04 -6.58
CA PHE A 106 -9.71 -17.15 -6.41
C PHE A 106 -9.10 -18.47 -6.94
N ARG A 107 -8.55 -18.46 -8.15
CA ARG A 107 -7.91 -19.64 -8.75
C ARG A 107 -6.72 -20.13 -7.92
N ALA A 108 -5.96 -19.23 -7.30
CA ALA A 108 -4.81 -19.57 -6.46
C ALA A 108 -5.15 -20.51 -5.28
N LEU A 109 -6.40 -20.57 -4.86
CA LEU A 109 -6.87 -21.47 -3.80
C LEU A 109 -7.31 -22.85 -4.34
N ASN A 110 -7.51 -22.99 -5.64
CA ASN A 110 -8.13 -24.17 -6.24
C ASN A 110 -7.24 -24.87 -7.28
N GLU A 111 -6.23 -24.19 -7.81
CA GLU A 111 -5.35 -24.73 -8.86
C GLU A 111 -3.92 -24.19 -8.77
N LEU A 112 -2.98 -24.90 -9.39
CA LEU A 112 -1.59 -24.47 -9.54
C LEU A 112 -1.51 -23.27 -10.50
N LEU A 113 -0.95 -22.18 -10.05
CA LEU A 113 -0.73 -21.01 -10.90
C LEU A 113 0.60 -21.06 -11.66
N SER A 114 0.67 -20.36 -12.79
CA SER A 114 1.95 -20.05 -13.41
C SER A 114 2.80 -19.11 -12.52
N LYS A 115 4.12 -19.09 -12.73
CA LYS A 115 5.01 -18.19 -11.99
C LYS A 115 4.60 -16.71 -12.14
N GLN A 116 4.22 -16.31 -13.34
CA GLN A 116 3.77 -14.96 -13.66
C GLN A 116 2.46 -14.61 -12.93
N ASP A 117 1.49 -15.53 -12.96
CA ASP A 117 0.20 -15.30 -12.33
C ASP A 117 0.31 -15.27 -10.80
N PHE A 118 1.12 -16.16 -10.23
CA PHE A 118 1.38 -16.12 -8.79
C PHE A 118 2.09 -14.82 -8.38
N ALA A 119 3.06 -14.36 -9.14
CA ALA A 119 3.69 -13.07 -8.97
C ALA A 119 2.66 -11.91 -8.99
N ARG A 120 1.71 -11.94 -9.94
CA ARG A 120 0.62 -10.95 -10.04
C ARG A 120 -0.28 -10.96 -8.81
N VAL A 121 -0.61 -12.13 -8.28
CA VAL A 121 -1.40 -12.29 -7.06
C VAL A 121 -0.70 -11.65 -5.86
N ILE A 122 0.57 -11.98 -5.63
CA ILE A 122 1.36 -11.42 -4.52
C ILE A 122 1.40 -9.89 -4.60
N LEU A 123 1.71 -9.34 -5.76
CA LEU A 123 1.75 -7.89 -5.95
C LEU A 123 0.38 -7.22 -5.83
N HIS A 124 -0.66 -7.86 -6.32
CA HIS A 124 -2.00 -7.30 -6.22
C HIS A 124 -2.43 -7.15 -4.76
N ILE A 125 -2.17 -8.15 -3.92
CA ILE A 125 -2.43 -8.10 -2.48
C ILE A 125 -1.54 -7.02 -1.83
N ALA A 126 -0.24 -7.00 -2.11
CA ALA A 126 0.68 -6.01 -1.56
C ALA A 126 0.36 -4.57 -1.95
N LYS A 127 -0.16 -4.34 -3.15
CA LYS A 127 -0.66 -3.03 -3.58
C LYS A 127 -1.90 -2.58 -2.82
N ARG A 128 -2.76 -3.53 -2.40
CA ARG A 128 -4.08 -3.32 -1.79
C ARG A 128 -4.18 -4.04 -0.46
N ARG A 129 -3.22 -3.78 0.39
CA ARG A 129 -3.00 -4.50 1.66
C ARG A 129 -4.04 -4.24 2.76
N GLY A 130 -5.12 -3.53 2.46
CA GLY A 130 -6.17 -3.24 3.43
C GLY A 130 -5.83 -2.11 4.40
N TYR A 131 -6.72 -1.94 5.37
CA TYR A 131 -6.59 -0.96 6.44
C TYR A 131 -5.99 -1.61 7.67
N ASP A 132 -4.95 -0.99 8.22
CA ASP A 132 -4.25 -1.51 9.39
C ASP A 132 -4.55 -0.68 10.64
N ASP A 133 -4.30 0.63 10.58
CA ASP A 133 -4.48 1.54 11.71
C ASP A 133 -5.02 2.88 11.21
N ILE A 134 -6.16 3.29 11.77
CA ILE A 134 -6.90 4.47 11.32
C ILE A 134 -6.59 5.66 12.24
N LYS A 135 -5.32 5.85 12.61
CA LYS A 135 -4.90 6.87 13.59
C LYS A 135 -5.08 8.32 13.12
N ASN A 136 -5.12 8.57 11.81
CA ASN A 136 -4.99 9.92 11.24
C ASN A 136 -6.19 10.36 10.39
N SER A 137 -7.36 9.77 10.55
CA SER A 137 -8.60 10.21 9.89
C SER A 137 -9.51 10.94 10.87
N ASP A 138 -10.39 11.78 10.38
CA ASP A 138 -11.43 12.42 11.20
C ASP A 138 -12.30 11.38 11.88
N ASP A 139 -12.87 11.70 13.06
CA ASP A 139 -13.63 10.73 13.84
C ASP A 139 -14.86 10.18 13.09
N LYS A 140 -15.48 10.99 12.23
CA LYS A 140 -16.59 10.56 11.37
C LYS A 140 -16.12 9.57 10.29
N GLU A 141 -14.98 9.85 9.65
CA GLU A 141 -14.39 8.98 8.63
C GLU A 141 -13.91 7.66 9.25
N LYS A 142 -13.28 7.72 10.44
CA LYS A 142 -12.94 6.53 11.23
C LYS A 142 -14.14 5.67 11.52
N GLY A 143 -15.22 6.26 11.99
CA GLY A 143 -16.46 5.55 12.31
C GLY A 143 -17.04 4.82 11.09
N ALA A 144 -17.06 5.48 9.94
CA ALA A 144 -17.56 4.90 8.69
C ALA A 144 -16.68 3.74 8.21
N ILE A 145 -15.36 3.88 8.26
CA ILE A 145 -14.41 2.83 7.88
C ILE A 145 -14.49 1.62 8.82
N LEU A 146 -14.53 1.84 10.14
CA LEU A 146 -14.63 0.76 11.13
C LEU A 146 -15.96 0.00 11.00
N LYS A 147 -17.05 0.72 10.77
CA LYS A 147 -18.37 0.10 10.51
C LYS A 147 -18.33 -0.77 9.26
N ALA A 148 -17.74 -0.26 8.17
CA ALA A 148 -17.60 -1.00 6.93
C ALA A 148 -16.69 -2.25 7.09
N ILE A 149 -15.61 -2.15 7.85
CA ILE A 149 -14.73 -3.30 8.17
C ILE A 149 -15.53 -4.37 8.90
N LYS A 150 -16.26 -4.04 9.98
CA LYS A 150 -17.08 -5.01 10.71
C LYS A 150 -18.14 -5.69 9.83
N GLN A 151 -18.84 -4.92 9.01
CA GLN A 151 -19.82 -5.47 8.06
C GLN A 151 -19.18 -6.41 7.04
N ASN A 152 -17.96 -6.13 6.61
CA ASN A 152 -17.24 -7.00 5.69
C ASN A 152 -16.67 -8.24 6.39
N GLU A 153 -16.31 -8.17 7.68
CA GLU A 153 -15.93 -9.34 8.49
C GLU A 153 -17.06 -10.37 8.55
N GLU A 154 -18.29 -9.93 8.82
CA GLU A 154 -19.47 -10.81 8.83
C GLU A 154 -19.71 -11.47 7.48
N LYS A 155 -19.56 -10.71 6.39
CA LYS A 155 -19.69 -11.26 5.03
C LYS A 155 -18.57 -12.23 4.67
N LEU A 156 -17.34 -11.92 5.08
CA LEU A 156 -16.17 -12.75 4.81
C LEU A 156 -16.22 -14.11 5.51
N ALA A 157 -16.99 -14.27 6.61
CA ALA A 157 -17.16 -15.52 7.29
C ALA A 157 -17.68 -16.67 6.40
N ASN A 158 -18.37 -16.33 5.30
CA ASN A 158 -18.90 -17.30 4.33
C ASN A 158 -17.92 -17.64 3.19
N TYR A 159 -16.70 -17.10 3.20
CA TYR A 159 -15.70 -17.26 2.14
C TYR A 159 -14.35 -17.68 2.73
N GLN A 160 -13.58 -18.46 1.96
CA GLN A 160 -12.25 -18.89 2.38
C GLN A 160 -11.23 -17.74 2.40
N SER A 161 -11.45 -16.72 1.57
CA SER A 161 -10.55 -15.58 1.45
C SER A 161 -11.25 -14.32 0.95
N VAL A 162 -10.58 -13.18 1.15
CA VAL A 162 -10.98 -11.90 0.57
C VAL A 162 -11.01 -11.96 -0.96
N GLY A 163 -10.08 -12.68 -1.58
CA GLY A 163 -10.04 -12.85 -3.03
C GLY A 163 -11.27 -13.56 -3.57
N GLU A 164 -11.69 -14.65 -2.91
CA GLU A 164 -12.91 -15.38 -3.26
C GLU A 164 -14.15 -14.50 -3.10
N TYR A 165 -14.28 -13.80 -1.97
CA TYR A 165 -15.37 -12.86 -1.72
C TYR A 165 -15.48 -11.78 -2.80
N LEU A 166 -14.37 -11.10 -3.11
CA LEU A 166 -14.35 -10.04 -4.09
C LEU A 166 -14.60 -10.55 -5.52
N TYR A 167 -14.15 -11.77 -5.82
CA TYR A 167 -14.40 -12.40 -7.12
C TYR A 167 -15.87 -12.75 -7.27
N LYS A 168 -16.46 -13.52 -6.36
CA LYS A 168 -17.83 -14.01 -6.47
C LYS A 168 -18.86 -12.88 -6.32
N GLU A 169 -18.70 -12.02 -5.33
CA GLU A 169 -19.72 -11.01 -5.03
C GLU A 169 -19.67 -9.78 -5.93
N TYR A 170 -18.50 -9.42 -6.43
CA TYR A 170 -18.35 -8.20 -7.20
C TYR A 170 -17.87 -8.44 -8.63
N PHE A 171 -16.84 -9.21 -8.84
CA PHE A 171 -16.25 -9.35 -10.15
C PHE A 171 -17.10 -10.24 -11.06
N GLN A 172 -17.50 -11.42 -10.60
CA GLN A 172 -18.26 -12.39 -11.40
C GLN A 172 -19.67 -11.87 -11.71
N LYS A 173 -20.39 -11.40 -10.72
CA LYS A 173 -21.75 -10.83 -10.88
C LYS A 173 -21.78 -9.69 -11.90
N PHE A 174 -20.76 -8.88 -11.94
CA PHE A 174 -20.68 -7.77 -12.88
C PHE A 174 -20.24 -8.19 -14.26
N LYS A 175 -19.38 -9.21 -14.39
CA LYS A 175 -18.97 -9.79 -15.67
C LYS A 175 -20.16 -10.42 -16.40
N GLU A 176 -21.08 -11.03 -15.65
CA GLU A 176 -22.29 -11.65 -16.19
C GLU A 176 -23.33 -10.62 -16.66
N ASN A 177 -23.42 -9.48 -15.98
CA ASN A 177 -24.47 -8.49 -16.18
C ASN A 177 -24.08 -7.28 -17.03
N SER A 178 -22.79 -7.07 -17.32
CA SER A 178 -22.35 -5.93 -18.12
C SER A 178 -21.14 -6.28 -18.99
N LYS A 179 -21.18 -5.78 -20.23
CA LYS A 179 -20.05 -5.84 -21.15
C LYS A 179 -18.91 -4.89 -20.77
N GLU A 180 -19.10 -4.06 -19.76
CA GLU A 180 -18.13 -3.07 -19.30
C GLU A 180 -17.35 -3.53 -18.07
N PHE A 181 -16.10 -3.10 -17.99
CA PHE A 181 -15.22 -3.33 -16.86
C PHE A 181 -15.79 -2.77 -15.56
N THR A 182 -15.90 -3.61 -14.55
CA THR A 182 -16.40 -3.19 -13.24
C THR A 182 -15.29 -2.96 -12.25
N ASN A 183 -15.32 -1.79 -11.65
CA ASN A 183 -14.39 -1.43 -10.62
C ASN A 183 -14.77 -2.09 -9.28
N VAL A 184 -14.03 -3.13 -8.89
CA VAL A 184 -14.18 -3.82 -7.60
C VAL A 184 -13.74 -2.95 -6.40
N ARG A 185 -13.15 -1.78 -6.64
CA ARG A 185 -12.70 -0.86 -5.58
C ARG A 185 -13.85 0.00 -5.07
N ASN A 186 -13.64 0.58 -3.88
CA ASN A 186 -14.48 1.66 -3.41
C ASN A 186 -14.51 2.81 -4.44
N LYS A 187 -15.69 3.33 -4.70
CA LYS A 187 -15.85 4.61 -5.39
C LYS A 187 -15.34 5.75 -4.49
N LYS A 188 -15.14 6.93 -5.06
CA LYS A 188 -14.81 8.11 -4.27
C LYS A 188 -15.86 8.31 -3.17
N GLU A 189 -15.41 8.59 -1.97
CA GLU A 189 -16.28 8.82 -0.77
C GLU A 189 -17.09 7.58 -0.29
N SER A 190 -16.85 6.39 -0.83
CA SER A 190 -17.44 5.14 -0.36
C SER A 190 -16.41 4.28 0.39
N TYR A 191 -16.83 3.70 1.51
CA TYR A 191 -16.02 2.81 2.35
C TYR A 191 -16.54 1.37 2.37
N GLU A 192 -17.56 1.05 1.59
CA GLU A 192 -18.27 -0.25 1.61
C GLU A 192 -17.38 -1.47 1.46
N ARG A 193 -16.23 -1.31 0.78
CA ARG A 193 -15.28 -2.40 0.48
C ARG A 193 -13.97 -2.24 1.25
N CYS A 194 -14.05 -1.64 2.44
CA CYS A 194 -12.90 -1.55 3.32
C CYS A 194 -12.70 -2.89 4.06
N ILE A 195 -11.51 -3.42 3.98
CA ILE A 195 -11.13 -4.71 4.57
C ILE A 195 -9.91 -4.50 5.45
N ALA A 196 -9.91 -5.14 6.63
CA ALA A 196 -8.76 -5.10 7.52
C ALA A 196 -7.53 -5.79 6.90
N GLN A 197 -6.36 -5.30 7.26
CA GLN A 197 -5.09 -5.82 6.73
C GLN A 197 -4.84 -7.28 7.16
N SER A 198 -5.30 -7.67 8.34
CA SER A 198 -5.21 -9.03 8.87
C SER A 198 -5.77 -10.06 7.88
N PHE A 199 -6.98 -9.84 7.35
CA PHE A 199 -7.61 -10.75 6.39
C PHE A 199 -6.80 -10.92 5.11
N LEU A 200 -6.19 -9.85 4.61
CA LEU A 200 -5.35 -9.94 3.41
C LEU A 200 -4.00 -10.61 3.68
N LYS A 201 -3.49 -10.47 4.90
CA LYS A 201 -2.30 -11.21 5.34
C LYS A 201 -2.58 -12.70 5.47
N ASP A 202 -3.73 -13.06 6.02
CA ASP A 202 -4.13 -14.46 6.19
C ASP A 202 -4.49 -15.10 4.85
N GLU A 203 -5.13 -14.35 3.95
CA GLU A 203 -5.32 -14.80 2.57
C GLU A 203 -3.99 -15.11 1.88
N LEU A 204 -2.99 -14.22 1.99
CA LEU A 204 -1.71 -14.45 1.35
C LEU A 204 -0.99 -15.68 1.91
N LYS A 205 -1.07 -15.92 3.23
CA LYS A 205 -0.57 -17.16 3.84
C LYS A 205 -1.30 -18.41 3.34
N LEU A 206 -2.63 -18.32 3.23
CA LEU A 206 -3.44 -19.40 2.71
C LEU A 206 -3.08 -19.73 1.26
N ILE A 207 -2.89 -18.70 0.43
CA ILE A 207 -2.45 -18.87 -0.97
C ILE A 207 -1.07 -19.54 -1.03
N PHE A 208 -0.09 -19.11 -0.23
CA PHE A 208 1.21 -19.76 -0.18
C PHE A 208 1.09 -21.25 0.20
N LYS A 209 0.27 -21.56 1.22
CA LYS A 209 0.01 -22.95 1.64
C LYS A 209 -0.59 -23.76 0.49
N LYS A 210 -1.64 -23.26 -0.16
CA LYS A 210 -2.32 -23.94 -1.27
C LYS A 210 -1.42 -24.14 -2.48
N GLN A 211 -0.67 -23.12 -2.88
CA GLN A 211 0.25 -23.25 -4.00
C GLN A 211 1.36 -24.30 -3.74
N ARG A 212 1.82 -24.44 -2.47
CA ARG A 212 2.75 -25.50 -2.07
C ARG A 212 2.09 -26.88 -2.15
N GLU A 213 0.84 -27.00 -1.68
CA GLU A 213 0.05 -28.26 -1.80
C GLU A 213 -0.14 -28.69 -3.25
N PHE A 214 -0.29 -27.73 -4.18
CA PHE A 214 -0.38 -27.99 -5.62
C PHE A 214 0.97 -28.24 -6.31
N GLY A 215 2.07 -28.21 -5.58
CA GLY A 215 3.40 -28.53 -6.10
C GLY A 215 4.23 -27.30 -6.53
N PHE A 216 3.82 -26.09 -6.24
CA PHE A 216 4.64 -24.90 -6.50
C PHE A 216 5.85 -24.87 -5.58
N SER A 217 7.05 -24.82 -6.14
CA SER A 217 8.31 -24.81 -5.37
C SER A 217 8.75 -23.36 -5.07
N PHE A 218 8.90 -23.04 -3.80
CA PHE A 218 9.52 -21.81 -3.28
C PHE A 218 10.03 -22.03 -1.85
N SER A 219 11.01 -21.23 -1.44
CA SER A 219 11.65 -21.34 -0.13
C SER A 219 10.74 -20.77 0.99
N LYS A 220 10.88 -21.31 2.23
CA LYS A 220 10.20 -20.72 3.40
C LYS A 220 10.67 -19.28 3.66
N LYS A 221 11.96 -19.04 3.45
CA LYS A 221 12.55 -17.70 3.58
C LYS A 221 11.87 -16.69 2.67
N PHE A 222 11.61 -17.06 1.42
CA PHE A 222 10.87 -16.21 0.47
C PHE A 222 9.47 -15.86 0.98
N GLU A 223 8.72 -16.86 1.48
CA GLU A 223 7.38 -16.63 2.04
C GLU A 223 7.42 -15.63 3.20
N GLU A 224 8.34 -15.81 4.15
CA GLU A 224 8.51 -14.92 5.30
C GLU A 224 8.90 -13.50 4.88
N GLU A 225 9.84 -13.36 3.96
CA GLU A 225 10.28 -12.07 3.43
C GLU A 225 9.15 -11.37 2.68
N VAL A 226 8.39 -12.06 1.83
CA VAL A 226 7.23 -11.49 1.12
C VAL A 226 6.19 -11.00 2.11
N LEU A 227 5.82 -11.78 3.12
CA LEU A 227 4.87 -11.37 4.15
C LEU A 227 5.36 -10.16 4.94
N SER A 228 6.63 -10.17 5.32
CA SER A 228 7.26 -9.05 6.03
C SER A 228 7.23 -7.76 5.19
N VAL A 229 7.69 -7.83 3.95
CA VAL A 229 7.78 -6.66 3.06
C VAL A 229 6.40 -6.16 2.63
N ALA A 230 5.47 -7.07 2.26
CA ALA A 230 4.12 -6.69 1.79
C ALA A 230 3.35 -5.91 2.85
N PHE A 231 3.45 -6.34 4.11
CA PHE A 231 2.68 -5.79 5.24
C PHE A 231 3.52 -4.97 6.21
N TYR A 232 4.73 -4.57 5.80
CA TYR A 232 5.61 -3.77 6.63
C TYR A 232 4.92 -2.50 7.17
N LYS A 233 4.92 -2.36 8.50
CA LYS A 233 4.55 -1.15 9.23
C LYS A 233 5.81 -0.33 9.52
N ARG A 234 5.68 0.97 9.48
CA ARG A 234 6.66 1.90 9.99
C ARG A 234 6.03 2.80 11.04
#